data_74f393a4778896edfea190d24872487f
#
_entry.id   74f393a4778896edfea190d24872487f
#
_cell.length_a   1.000
_cell.length_b   1.000
_cell.length_c   1.000
_cell.angle_alpha   90.00
_cell.angle_beta   90.00
_cell.angle_gamma   90.00
#
_symmetry.space_group_name_H-M   'P 1'
#
loop_
_entity.id
_entity.type
_entity.pdbx_description
1 polymer ?
#
loop_
_entity_poly.entity_id
_entity_poly.type
_entity_poly.pdbx_seq_one_letter_code
_entity_poly.pdbx_strand_id
1 'polypeptide(L)'
;MITSLFVSAALMLAADVPTDPKPVNAVTEAAKAVYIADAAARERGDRSQLLVLGTTHLSGLPDSFDRTRFSPLLDKLEAWAPDRIVIESLSGAQCDYLRTYAFAHEGTADGYCYDPTAARAALGMTGAEAEAEIEVTLAMPAADRPAPERRRLALLFLASGNPASAAVQWLRLGADERTAGDGLTEALKDELDRRVARKNENIIIGATLAAKLSHERVYPVDDHTGDRATGPVDDKLYDPEIMAAWDNEFAHKRREAYDSWNERVKSDPDMDVIEWYRASNAAEEARFAVAGDFGAQAGAKGPYGAGRKYLAYWETRNMRMAANIREVLGPKGRVLAIVGSSHKPYYERYLGVTSDLEIVDVNEVLKAE
;
A
#
# COMPACT_ATOMS: atom_id res chain seq x y z
N MET A 1 19.27 -38.37 29.80
CA MET A 1 17.98 -37.71 30.06
C MET A 1 18.29 -36.30 30.57
N ILE A 2 18.28 -35.34 29.66
CA ILE A 2 18.31 -33.92 30.01
C ILE A 2 17.19 -33.32 29.18
N THR A 3 16.07 -33.09 29.85
CA THR A 3 14.87 -32.49 29.29
C THR A 3 15.09 -30.98 29.17
N SER A 4 15.23 -30.49 27.97
CA SER A 4 15.35 -29.06 27.68
C SER A 4 13.97 -28.44 27.80
N LEU A 5 13.76 -27.62 28.81
CA LEU A 5 12.60 -26.74 28.95
C LEU A 5 12.82 -25.54 28.02
N PHE A 6 12.19 -25.55 26.87
CA PHE A 6 11.90 -24.32 26.16
C PHE A 6 10.70 -23.64 26.81
N VAL A 7 10.99 -22.73 27.72
CA VAL A 7 10.02 -21.78 28.25
C VAL A 7 9.75 -20.78 27.13
N SER A 8 8.54 -20.83 26.56
CA SER A 8 8.02 -19.80 25.66
C SER A 8 8.08 -18.43 26.35
N ALA A 9 8.93 -17.56 25.84
CA ALA A 9 8.97 -16.14 26.21
C ALA A 9 7.84 -15.36 25.52
N ALA A 10 6.59 -15.85 25.66
CA ALA A 10 5.38 -15.20 25.16
C ALA A 10 4.59 -14.51 26.28
N LEU A 11 5.22 -14.26 27.41
CA LEU A 11 4.59 -13.54 28.52
C LEU A 11 5.54 -12.44 28.96
N MET A 12 5.39 -11.28 28.41
CA MET A 12 5.56 -9.98 29.05
C MET A 12 5.51 -8.92 27.99
N LEU A 13 4.36 -8.28 27.87
CA LEU A 13 4.25 -6.89 27.47
C LEU A 13 2.78 -6.48 27.53
N ALA A 14 2.14 -6.72 28.68
CA ALA A 14 0.98 -5.93 29.05
C ALA A 14 1.51 -4.60 29.63
N ALA A 15 2.14 -3.79 28.80
CA ALA A 15 2.16 -2.37 29.04
C ALA A 15 0.74 -1.90 28.72
N ASP A 16 0.13 -1.10 29.58
CA ASP A 16 -1.20 -0.50 29.38
C ASP A 16 -1.21 0.34 28.09
N VAL A 17 -1.33 -0.34 26.95
CA VAL A 17 -1.78 0.34 25.73
C VAL A 17 -3.18 0.83 26.06
N PRO A 18 -3.47 2.15 25.94
CA PRO A 18 -4.78 2.67 26.27
C PRO A 18 -5.83 1.84 25.54
N THR A 19 -6.64 1.09 26.29
CA THR A 19 -7.79 0.37 25.74
C THR A 19 -8.81 1.42 25.34
N ASP A 20 -9.09 1.47 24.05
CA ASP A 20 -10.15 2.25 23.39
C ASP A 20 -10.49 3.57 24.09
N PRO A 21 -9.77 4.68 23.79
CA PRO A 21 -10.18 5.98 24.26
C PRO A 21 -11.61 6.25 23.77
N LYS A 22 -12.48 6.76 24.63
CA LYS A 22 -13.81 7.23 24.22
C LYS A 22 -13.66 8.10 22.99
N PRO A 23 -14.48 7.92 21.93
CA PRO A 23 -14.40 8.75 20.75
C PRO A 23 -14.49 10.21 21.14
N VAL A 24 -13.48 11.00 20.78
CA VAL A 24 -13.34 12.42 21.17
C VAL A 24 -14.45 13.26 20.54
N ASN A 25 -15.02 12.81 19.41
CA ASN A 25 -16.06 13.49 18.68
C ASN A 25 -17.38 12.72 18.78
N ALA A 26 -18.35 13.28 19.43
CA ALA A 26 -19.73 12.76 19.38
C ALA A 26 -20.26 12.86 17.93
N VAL A 27 -20.77 11.75 17.41
CA VAL A 27 -21.50 11.76 16.15
C VAL A 27 -22.76 12.57 16.33
N THR A 28 -22.94 13.61 15.50
CA THR A 28 -24.13 14.47 15.55
C THR A 28 -25.39 13.66 15.19
N GLU A 29 -26.56 14.14 15.64
CA GLU A 29 -27.85 13.49 15.28
C GLU A 29 -28.04 13.45 13.75
N ALA A 30 -27.60 14.50 13.04
CA ALA A 30 -27.65 14.52 11.58
C ALA A 30 -26.76 13.44 10.94
N ALA A 31 -25.56 13.22 11.48
CA ALA A 31 -24.67 12.17 10.98
C ALA A 31 -25.21 10.77 11.27
N LYS A 32 -25.98 10.55 12.33
CA LYS A 32 -26.65 9.28 12.62
C LYS A 32 -27.70 8.91 11.56
N ALA A 33 -28.22 9.87 10.80
CA ALA A 33 -29.12 9.58 9.70
C ALA A 33 -28.49 8.67 8.62
N VAL A 34 -27.17 8.67 8.48
CA VAL A 34 -26.45 7.78 7.58
C VAL A 34 -26.63 6.29 7.95
N TYR A 35 -26.89 5.97 9.23
CA TYR A 35 -27.18 4.59 9.66
C TYR A 35 -28.40 3.98 8.99
N ILE A 36 -29.31 4.78 8.44
CA ILE A 36 -30.43 4.31 7.61
C ILE A 36 -29.89 3.64 6.34
N ALA A 37 -28.88 4.26 5.69
CA ALA A 37 -28.23 3.68 4.51
C ALA A 37 -27.43 2.41 4.89
N ASP A 38 -26.75 2.43 6.06
CA ASP A 38 -26.02 1.26 6.57
C ASP A 38 -26.95 0.06 6.78
N ALA A 39 -28.12 0.29 7.39
CA ALA A 39 -29.11 -0.76 7.62
C ALA A 39 -29.64 -1.33 6.30
N ALA A 40 -29.99 -0.45 5.34
CA ALA A 40 -30.50 -0.86 4.03
C ALA A 40 -29.43 -1.65 3.23
N ALA A 41 -28.17 -1.24 3.27
CA ALA A 41 -27.09 -1.95 2.59
C ALA A 41 -26.81 -3.34 3.21
N ARG A 42 -26.90 -3.46 4.55
CA ARG A 42 -26.78 -4.74 5.25
C ARG A 42 -27.94 -5.68 4.95
N GLU A 43 -29.18 -5.15 4.90
CA GLU A 43 -30.36 -5.92 4.52
C GLU A 43 -30.25 -6.44 3.08
N ARG A 44 -29.76 -5.63 2.15
CA ARG A 44 -29.48 -6.06 0.77
C ARG A 44 -28.46 -7.18 0.70
N GLY A 45 -27.41 -7.15 1.54
CA GLY A 45 -26.49 -8.25 1.81
C GLY A 45 -25.31 -8.43 0.84
N ASP A 46 -25.23 -7.72 -0.27
CA ASP A 46 -24.19 -7.87 -1.31
C ASP A 46 -23.13 -6.75 -1.24
N ARG A 47 -22.61 -6.48 -0.05
CA ARG A 47 -21.59 -5.46 0.16
C ARG A 47 -20.26 -5.84 -0.49
N SER A 48 -19.53 -4.84 -0.99
CA SER A 48 -18.15 -5.00 -1.42
C SER A 48 -17.25 -5.36 -0.23
N GLN A 49 -16.14 -6.04 -0.49
CA GLN A 49 -15.19 -6.46 0.53
C GLN A 49 -13.84 -5.79 0.34
N LEU A 50 -13.27 -5.28 1.42
CA LEU A 50 -11.91 -4.74 1.45
C LEU A 50 -11.06 -5.54 2.42
N LEU A 51 -9.95 -6.07 1.93
CA LEU A 51 -8.88 -6.69 2.72
C LEU A 51 -7.69 -5.74 2.74
N VAL A 52 -7.27 -5.26 3.90
CA VAL A 52 -6.10 -4.39 4.04
C VAL A 52 -4.92 -5.19 4.56
N LEU A 53 -3.92 -5.39 3.71
CA LEU A 53 -2.65 -6.02 4.04
C LEU A 53 -1.60 -4.94 4.37
N GLY A 54 -1.34 -4.76 5.65
CA GLY A 54 -0.24 -3.92 6.12
C GLY A 54 1.12 -4.58 5.85
N THR A 55 2.09 -3.82 5.35
CA THR A 55 3.44 -4.30 5.06
C THR A 55 4.49 -3.51 5.84
N THR A 56 5.69 -4.07 5.97
CA THR A 56 6.84 -3.48 6.66
C THR A 56 7.85 -2.84 5.70
N HIS A 57 7.46 -2.45 4.49
CA HIS A 57 8.34 -1.96 3.42
C HIS A 57 9.49 -2.91 3.07
N LEU A 58 9.24 -3.77 2.09
CA LEU A 58 10.17 -4.84 1.69
C LEU A 58 11.48 -4.35 1.02
N SER A 59 11.64 -3.05 0.80
CA SER A 59 12.87 -2.46 0.26
C SER A 59 14.10 -2.70 1.15
N GLY A 60 13.90 -2.94 2.45
CA GLY A 60 14.94 -3.26 3.42
C GLY A 60 15.42 -4.72 3.40
N LEU A 61 14.81 -5.61 2.62
CA LEU A 61 15.21 -7.00 2.50
C LEU A 61 16.64 -7.13 1.96
N PRO A 62 17.46 -8.08 2.47
CA PRO A 62 18.80 -8.33 1.96
C PRO A 62 18.77 -8.76 0.48
N ASP A 63 19.86 -8.53 -0.24
CA ASP A 63 19.96 -8.92 -1.66
C ASP A 63 19.84 -10.42 -1.87
N SER A 64 20.31 -11.20 -0.90
CA SER A 64 20.23 -12.67 -0.87
C SER A 64 18.84 -13.22 -0.52
N PHE A 65 17.85 -12.36 -0.22
CA PHE A 65 16.53 -12.84 0.17
C PHE A 65 15.83 -13.57 -0.98
N ASP A 66 15.47 -14.82 -0.75
CA ASP A 66 14.70 -15.61 -1.70
C ASP A 66 13.22 -15.20 -1.68
N ARG A 67 12.74 -14.63 -2.77
CA ARG A 67 11.36 -14.14 -2.92
C ARG A 67 10.34 -15.28 -2.94
N THR A 68 10.75 -16.51 -3.27
CA THR A 68 9.84 -17.66 -3.25
C THR A 68 9.27 -17.93 -1.87
N ARG A 69 9.91 -17.42 -0.81
CA ARG A 69 9.41 -17.46 0.57
C ARG A 69 8.06 -16.73 0.75
N PHE A 70 7.70 -15.82 -0.17
CA PHE A 70 6.37 -15.18 -0.20
C PHE A 70 5.28 -16.08 -0.82
N SER A 71 5.62 -17.23 -1.41
CA SER A 71 4.62 -18.10 -2.04
C SER A 71 3.47 -18.48 -1.12
N PRO A 72 3.66 -18.87 0.15
CA PRO A 72 2.54 -19.18 1.04
C PRO A 72 1.59 -17.99 1.26
N LEU A 73 2.14 -16.77 1.38
CA LEU A 73 1.33 -15.55 1.50
C LEU A 73 0.54 -15.29 0.21
N LEU A 74 1.19 -15.41 -0.95
CA LEU A 74 0.55 -15.23 -2.24
C LEU A 74 -0.57 -16.26 -2.46
N ASP A 75 -0.38 -17.52 -2.06
CA ASP A 75 -1.37 -18.58 -2.19
C ASP A 75 -2.62 -18.31 -1.32
N LYS A 76 -2.44 -17.80 -0.09
CA LYS A 76 -3.57 -17.37 0.77
C LYS A 76 -4.35 -16.21 0.16
N LEU A 77 -3.64 -15.21 -0.36
CA LEU A 77 -4.25 -14.05 -1.00
C LEU A 77 -4.92 -14.42 -2.34
N GLU A 78 -4.34 -15.34 -3.10
CA GLU A 78 -4.95 -15.90 -4.32
C GLU A 78 -6.25 -16.66 -4.00
N ALA A 79 -6.25 -17.48 -2.94
CA ALA A 79 -7.45 -18.21 -2.49
C ALA A 79 -8.58 -17.26 -2.05
N TRP A 80 -8.25 -16.10 -1.49
CA TRP A 80 -9.24 -15.05 -1.20
C TRP A 80 -9.81 -14.42 -2.49
N ALA A 81 -9.11 -14.53 -3.60
CA ALA A 81 -9.52 -14.12 -4.94
C ALA A 81 -9.99 -12.65 -5.02
N PRO A 82 -9.11 -11.65 -4.82
CA PRO A 82 -9.46 -10.26 -5.04
C PRO A 82 -9.76 -9.98 -6.51
N ASP A 83 -10.79 -9.21 -6.80
CA ASP A 83 -11.11 -8.72 -8.15
C ASP A 83 -10.16 -7.60 -8.59
N ARG A 84 -9.64 -6.84 -7.61
CA ARG A 84 -8.72 -5.72 -7.84
C ARG A 84 -7.69 -5.65 -6.70
N ILE A 85 -6.49 -5.20 -7.05
CA ILE A 85 -5.38 -4.99 -6.11
C ILE A 85 -4.98 -3.53 -6.17
N VAL A 86 -5.06 -2.83 -5.04
CA VAL A 86 -4.57 -1.47 -4.90
C VAL A 86 -3.25 -1.46 -4.15
N ILE A 87 -2.38 -0.51 -4.49
CA ILE A 87 -1.01 -0.40 -3.96
C ILE A 87 -0.71 1.03 -3.51
N GLU A 88 0.16 1.18 -2.52
CA GLU A 88 0.72 2.45 -2.08
C GLU A 88 1.74 2.94 -3.11
N SER A 89 1.25 3.67 -4.09
CA SER A 89 2.03 4.32 -5.15
C SER A 89 1.20 5.47 -5.72
N LEU A 90 1.86 6.51 -6.19
CA LEU A 90 1.21 7.60 -6.92
C LEU A 90 0.80 7.16 -8.32
N SER A 91 -0.37 7.60 -8.79
CA SER A 91 -0.77 7.44 -10.17
C SER A 91 0.02 8.35 -11.11
N GLY A 92 0.15 7.96 -12.38
CA GLY A 92 0.83 8.80 -13.36
C GLY A 92 0.15 10.16 -13.55
N ALA A 93 -1.19 10.20 -13.53
CA ALA A 93 -1.95 11.45 -13.61
C ALA A 93 -1.64 12.39 -12.43
N GLN A 94 -1.53 11.84 -11.21
CA GLN A 94 -1.17 12.62 -10.02
C GLN A 94 0.29 13.11 -10.11
N CYS A 95 1.20 12.27 -10.62
CA CYS A 95 2.58 12.66 -10.86
C CYS A 95 2.71 13.79 -11.89
N ASP A 96 1.92 13.77 -12.94
CA ASP A 96 1.86 14.86 -13.93
C ASP A 96 1.26 16.14 -13.31
N TYR A 97 0.27 16.02 -12.44
CA TYR A 97 -0.24 17.14 -11.65
C TYR A 97 0.87 17.74 -10.75
N LEU A 98 1.58 16.93 -9.99
CA LEU A 98 2.64 17.36 -9.09
C LEU A 98 3.78 18.07 -9.84
N ARG A 99 4.14 17.59 -11.03
CA ARG A 99 5.13 18.26 -11.91
C ARG A 99 4.61 19.59 -12.45
N THR A 100 3.35 19.64 -12.88
CA THR A 100 2.71 20.85 -13.41
C THR A 100 2.61 21.94 -12.34
N TYR A 101 2.31 21.55 -11.10
CA TYR A 101 2.16 22.47 -9.97
C TYR A 101 3.35 22.39 -9.00
N ALA A 102 4.56 22.19 -9.53
CA ALA A 102 5.80 22.06 -8.73
C ALA A 102 6.01 23.21 -7.76
N PHE A 103 5.58 24.45 -8.09
CA PHE A 103 5.68 25.60 -7.18
C PHE A 103 4.91 25.38 -5.85
N ALA A 104 3.93 24.47 -5.84
CA ALA A 104 3.13 24.14 -4.66
C ALA A 104 3.50 22.78 -4.04
N HIS A 105 4.31 21.99 -4.73
CA HIS A 105 4.69 20.62 -4.39
C HIS A 105 6.18 20.39 -4.69
N GLU A 106 7.02 21.33 -4.22
CA GLU A 106 8.47 21.31 -4.48
C GLU A 106 9.09 19.97 -4.05
N GLY A 107 9.85 19.34 -4.95
CA GLY A 107 10.55 18.08 -4.70
C GLY A 107 9.67 16.83 -4.59
N THR A 108 8.35 16.96 -4.46
CA THR A 108 7.45 15.80 -4.26
C THR A 108 7.47 14.84 -5.44
N ALA A 109 7.41 15.36 -6.66
CA ALA A 109 7.46 14.51 -7.85
C ALA A 109 8.81 13.79 -8.00
N ASP A 110 9.90 14.42 -7.63
CA ASP A 110 11.25 13.82 -7.71
C ASP A 110 11.43 12.70 -6.68
N GLY A 111 10.78 12.82 -5.51
CA GLY A 111 10.86 11.83 -4.44
C GLY A 111 9.98 10.60 -4.66
N TYR A 112 8.81 10.77 -5.25
CA TYR A 112 7.77 9.73 -5.27
C TYR A 112 7.35 9.25 -6.67
N CYS A 113 7.61 10.01 -7.72
CA CYS A 113 7.11 9.70 -9.05
C CYS A 113 8.11 8.92 -9.91
N TYR A 114 7.57 8.02 -10.71
CA TYR A 114 8.32 7.42 -11.81
C TYR A 114 8.55 8.44 -12.93
N ASP A 115 9.72 8.45 -13.57
CA ASP A 115 9.98 9.26 -14.75
C ASP A 115 9.54 8.53 -16.03
N PRO A 116 8.44 8.95 -16.70
CA PRO A 116 7.94 8.31 -17.91
C PRO A 116 8.57 8.81 -19.20
N THR A 117 9.54 9.72 -19.14
CA THR A 117 10.07 10.46 -20.31
C THR A 117 10.53 9.55 -21.44
N ALA A 118 11.28 8.49 -21.13
CA ALA A 118 11.78 7.56 -22.14
C ALA A 118 10.64 6.76 -22.81
N ALA A 119 9.64 6.32 -22.03
CA ALA A 119 8.51 5.58 -22.56
C ALA A 119 7.60 6.48 -23.42
N ARG A 120 7.33 7.71 -22.97
CA ARG A 120 6.58 8.71 -23.74
C ARG A 120 7.28 9.06 -25.06
N ALA A 121 8.60 9.21 -25.04
CA ALA A 121 9.37 9.47 -26.25
C ALA A 121 9.30 8.27 -27.23
N ALA A 122 9.40 7.04 -26.74
CA ALA A 122 9.30 5.84 -27.58
C ALA A 122 7.92 5.68 -28.26
N LEU A 123 6.86 6.17 -27.62
CA LEU A 123 5.51 6.12 -28.15
C LEU A 123 5.09 7.38 -28.95
N GLY A 124 5.78 8.52 -28.72
CA GLY A 124 5.34 9.82 -29.20
C GLY A 124 4.02 10.29 -28.57
N MET A 125 3.76 9.88 -27.30
CA MET A 125 2.49 10.09 -26.60
C MET A 125 2.68 10.82 -25.28
N THR A 126 1.67 11.56 -24.86
CA THR A 126 1.51 12.05 -23.48
C THR A 126 1.06 10.93 -22.54
N GLY A 127 1.14 11.15 -21.22
CA GLY A 127 0.61 10.19 -20.23
C GLY A 127 -0.90 9.97 -20.37
N ALA A 128 -1.66 11.02 -20.67
CA ALA A 128 -3.10 10.94 -20.85
C ALA A 128 -3.49 10.14 -22.11
N GLU A 129 -2.78 10.33 -23.23
CA GLU A 129 -3.00 9.54 -24.44
C GLU A 129 -2.67 8.07 -24.23
N ALA A 130 -1.58 7.77 -23.50
CA ALA A 130 -1.22 6.39 -23.13
C ALA A 130 -2.30 5.75 -22.24
N GLU A 131 -2.83 6.48 -21.27
CA GLU A 131 -3.92 5.98 -20.40
C GLU A 131 -5.19 5.71 -21.21
N ALA A 132 -5.55 6.61 -22.13
CA ALA A 132 -6.72 6.41 -23.03
C ALA A 132 -6.56 5.15 -23.89
N GLU A 133 -5.37 4.90 -24.45
CA GLU A 133 -5.09 3.67 -25.22
C GLU A 133 -5.15 2.41 -24.33
N ILE A 134 -4.66 2.48 -23.09
CA ILE A 134 -4.82 1.40 -22.11
C ILE A 134 -6.28 1.06 -21.89
N GLU A 135 -7.13 2.05 -21.60
CA GLU A 135 -8.56 1.82 -21.34
C GLU A 135 -9.27 1.20 -22.55
N VAL A 136 -8.99 1.68 -23.77
CA VAL A 136 -9.53 1.10 -25.00
C VAL A 136 -9.07 -0.35 -25.17
N THR A 137 -7.79 -0.63 -24.94
CA THR A 137 -7.22 -1.97 -25.07
C THR A 137 -7.81 -2.93 -24.05
N LEU A 138 -7.94 -2.50 -22.80
CA LEU A 138 -8.44 -3.35 -21.70
C LEU A 138 -9.97 -3.55 -21.76
N ALA A 139 -10.72 -2.66 -22.43
CA ALA A 139 -12.14 -2.87 -22.66
C ALA A 139 -12.43 -4.01 -23.65
N MET A 140 -11.46 -4.39 -24.47
CA MET A 140 -11.60 -5.53 -25.38
C MET A 140 -11.38 -6.84 -24.60
N PRO A 141 -12.35 -7.79 -24.64
CA PRO A 141 -12.16 -9.08 -24.01
C PRO A 141 -10.95 -9.81 -24.60
N ALA A 142 -10.00 -10.18 -23.76
CA ALA A 142 -8.88 -11.00 -24.18
C ALA A 142 -8.46 -11.88 -23.01
N ALA A 143 -8.94 -13.12 -22.99
CA ALA A 143 -8.50 -14.12 -22.03
C ALA A 143 -6.98 -14.36 -22.16
N ASP A 144 -6.48 -14.39 -23.41
CA ASP A 144 -5.08 -14.64 -23.73
C ASP A 144 -4.56 -13.58 -24.70
N ARG A 145 -4.07 -12.46 -24.15
CA ARG A 145 -3.39 -11.46 -24.96
C ARG A 145 -2.07 -11.97 -25.47
N PRO A 146 -1.76 -11.87 -26.78
CA PRO A 146 -0.48 -12.30 -27.32
C PRO A 146 0.68 -11.45 -26.78
N ALA A 147 1.89 -12.01 -26.80
CA ALA A 147 3.09 -11.35 -26.29
C ALA A 147 3.34 -9.94 -26.85
N PRO A 148 3.15 -9.67 -28.16
CA PRO A 148 3.27 -8.30 -28.70
C PRO A 148 2.35 -7.28 -28.03
N GLU A 149 1.09 -7.68 -27.77
CA GLU A 149 0.11 -6.79 -27.13
C GLU A 149 0.46 -6.56 -25.66
N ARG A 150 0.96 -7.56 -24.93
CA ARG A 150 1.45 -7.41 -23.56
C ARG A 150 2.68 -6.51 -23.48
N ARG A 151 3.63 -6.63 -24.42
CA ARG A 151 4.77 -5.71 -24.51
C ARG A 151 4.31 -4.28 -24.76
N ARG A 152 3.35 -4.09 -25.67
CA ARG A 152 2.74 -2.79 -25.94
C ARG A 152 2.05 -2.22 -24.70
N LEU A 153 1.24 -3.01 -23.98
CA LEU A 153 0.61 -2.60 -22.73
C LEU A 153 1.63 -2.24 -21.65
N ALA A 154 2.71 -3.02 -21.49
CA ALA A 154 3.78 -2.69 -20.55
C ALA A 154 4.39 -1.32 -20.87
N LEU A 155 4.65 -1.04 -22.14
CA LEU A 155 5.17 0.26 -22.60
C LEU A 155 4.17 1.40 -22.35
N LEU A 156 2.89 1.19 -22.62
CA LEU A 156 1.81 2.16 -22.35
C LEU A 156 1.70 2.45 -20.85
N PHE A 157 1.78 1.42 -19.99
CA PHE A 157 1.78 1.64 -18.54
C PHE A 157 3.02 2.39 -18.05
N LEU A 158 4.20 2.20 -18.65
CA LEU A 158 5.34 3.04 -18.36
C LEU A 158 5.10 4.50 -18.80
N ALA A 159 4.55 4.72 -19.98
CA ALA A 159 4.28 6.06 -20.52
C ALA A 159 3.18 6.78 -19.72
N SER A 160 2.15 6.06 -19.27
CA SER A 160 1.11 6.61 -18.38
C SER A 160 1.63 6.91 -16.97
N GLY A 161 2.84 6.43 -16.61
CA GLY A 161 3.42 6.64 -15.28
C GLY A 161 2.99 5.60 -14.24
N ASN A 162 2.52 4.41 -14.66
CA ASN A 162 2.06 3.32 -13.80
C ASN A 162 2.99 2.09 -13.87
N PRO A 163 4.23 2.20 -13.37
CA PRO A 163 5.26 1.18 -13.58
C PRO A 163 4.98 -0.16 -12.89
N ALA A 164 4.14 -0.21 -11.85
CA ALA A 164 3.74 -1.47 -11.23
C ALA A 164 2.79 -2.27 -12.13
N SER A 165 1.89 -1.58 -12.85
CA SER A 165 1.03 -2.22 -13.86
C SER A 165 1.84 -2.68 -15.08
N ALA A 166 2.88 -1.93 -15.47
CA ALA A 166 3.83 -2.41 -16.48
C ALA A 166 4.50 -3.72 -16.05
N ALA A 167 4.88 -3.83 -14.77
CA ALA A 167 5.44 -5.07 -14.22
C ALA A 167 4.43 -6.24 -14.25
N VAL A 168 3.12 -5.99 -14.05
CA VAL A 168 2.10 -7.05 -14.20
C VAL A 168 2.13 -7.62 -15.61
N GLN A 169 2.10 -6.76 -16.64
CA GLN A 169 2.16 -7.21 -18.04
C GLN A 169 3.44 -7.97 -18.34
N TRP A 170 4.57 -7.51 -17.80
CA TRP A 170 5.87 -8.14 -17.98
C TRP A 170 5.95 -9.51 -17.29
N LEU A 171 5.38 -9.65 -16.08
CA LEU A 171 5.32 -10.93 -15.36
C LEU A 171 4.41 -11.97 -16.03
N ARG A 172 3.42 -11.55 -16.80
CA ARG A 172 2.51 -12.43 -17.55
C ARG A 172 3.11 -12.95 -18.87
N LEU A 173 4.26 -12.42 -19.30
CA LEU A 173 5.03 -12.96 -20.42
C LEU A 173 5.88 -14.14 -20.00
N GLY A 174 6.01 -15.15 -20.86
CA GLY A 174 7.02 -16.17 -20.73
C GLY A 174 8.43 -15.57 -20.75
N ALA A 175 9.41 -16.26 -20.19
CA ALA A 175 10.78 -15.76 -20.12
C ALA A 175 11.38 -15.46 -21.51
N ASP A 176 11.06 -16.27 -22.49
CA ASP A 176 11.46 -16.16 -23.90
C ASP A 176 10.71 -15.04 -24.66
N GLU A 177 9.56 -14.61 -24.14
CA GLU A 177 8.75 -13.53 -24.70
C GLU A 177 9.12 -12.14 -24.18
N ARG A 178 9.93 -12.07 -23.09
CA ARG A 178 10.42 -10.82 -22.47
C ARG A 178 11.56 -10.20 -23.28
N THR A 179 11.22 -9.77 -24.48
CA THR A 179 12.17 -9.22 -25.46
C THR A 179 11.81 -7.77 -25.80
N ALA A 180 12.76 -7.02 -26.31
CA ALA A 180 12.48 -5.76 -26.98
C ALA A 180 11.65 -5.99 -28.25
N GLY A 181 10.93 -4.99 -28.71
CA GLY A 181 10.04 -5.06 -29.87
C GLY A 181 8.71 -4.38 -29.60
N ASP A 182 7.86 -4.27 -30.60
CA ASP A 182 6.52 -3.68 -30.52
C ASP A 182 6.51 -2.24 -29.92
N GLY A 183 7.59 -1.48 -30.20
CA GLY A 183 7.83 -0.14 -29.67
C GLY A 183 8.66 -0.11 -28.36
N LEU A 184 8.84 -1.27 -27.70
CA LEU A 184 9.67 -1.39 -26.50
C LEU A 184 11.15 -1.45 -26.92
N THR A 185 11.93 -0.47 -26.50
CA THR A 185 13.39 -0.42 -26.72
C THR A 185 14.13 -1.36 -25.76
N GLU A 186 15.40 -1.73 -26.07
CA GLU A 186 16.23 -2.52 -25.16
C GLU A 186 16.38 -1.84 -23.77
N ALA A 187 16.56 -0.53 -23.74
CA ALA A 187 16.68 0.21 -22.48
C ALA A 187 15.41 0.12 -21.62
N LEU A 188 14.23 0.17 -22.23
CA LEU A 188 12.95 0.03 -21.53
C LEU A 188 12.66 -1.43 -21.12
N LYS A 189 13.10 -2.38 -21.96
CA LYS A 189 13.09 -3.82 -21.58
C LYS A 189 13.94 -4.03 -20.33
N ASP A 190 15.19 -3.54 -20.33
CA ASP A 190 16.09 -3.64 -19.18
C ASP A 190 15.53 -2.93 -17.93
N GLU A 191 14.78 -1.85 -18.12
CA GLU A 191 14.05 -1.20 -17.03
C GLU A 191 12.97 -2.12 -16.46
N LEU A 192 12.16 -2.77 -17.30
CA LEU A 192 11.12 -3.71 -16.86
C LEU A 192 11.74 -4.90 -16.11
N ASP A 193 12.86 -5.45 -16.59
CA ASP A 193 13.57 -6.51 -15.90
C ASP A 193 14.09 -6.06 -14.52
N ARG A 194 14.69 -4.88 -14.44
CA ARG A 194 15.10 -4.31 -13.14
C ARG A 194 13.90 -4.06 -12.23
N ARG A 195 12.76 -3.68 -12.79
CA ARG A 195 11.55 -3.38 -12.02
C ARG A 195 10.94 -4.61 -11.39
N VAL A 196 10.76 -5.67 -12.14
CA VAL A 196 10.27 -6.94 -11.59
C VAL A 196 11.27 -7.57 -10.63
N ALA A 197 12.54 -7.16 -10.70
CA ALA A 197 13.59 -7.54 -9.76
C ALA A 197 13.61 -6.69 -8.48
N ARG A 198 12.87 -5.58 -8.34
CA ARG A 198 12.89 -4.74 -7.13
C ARG A 198 12.30 -5.45 -5.92
N LYS A 199 12.94 -5.24 -4.77
CA LYS A 199 12.44 -5.67 -3.45
C LYS A 199 11.48 -4.59 -2.92
N ASN A 200 10.23 -4.69 -3.32
CA ASN A 200 9.18 -3.78 -2.93
C ASN A 200 7.86 -4.54 -2.91
N GLU A 201 7.00 -4.27 -1.95
CA GLU A 201 5.70 -4.94 -1.75
C GLU A 201 4.77 -4.78 -2.96
N ASN A 202 4.82 -3.64 -3.65
CA ASN A 202 4.01 -3.40 -4.85
C ASN A 202 4.37 -4.38 -5.99
N ILE A 203 5.62 -4.87 -6.02
CA ILE A 203 6.10 -5.84 -7.00
C ILE A 203 6.01 -7.27 -6.46
N ILE A 204 6.63 -7.55 -5.29
CA ILE A 204 6.73 -8.92 -4.74
C ILE A 204 5.34 -9.48 -4.43
N ILE A 205 4.44 -8.66 -3.92
CA ILE A 205 3.08 -9.08 -3.58
C ILE A 205 2.10 -8.60 -4.66
N GLY A 206 1.99 -7.29 -4.87
CA GLY A 206 0.96 -6.69 -5.71
C GLY A 206 0.99 -7.16 -7.16
N ALA A 207 2.07 -6.87 -7.87
CA ALA A 207 2.18 -7.21 -9.29
C ALA A 207 2.27 -8.73 -9.52
N THR A 208 2.96 -9.47 -8.62
CA THR A 208 3.07 -10.93 -8.73
C THR A 208 1.72 -11.59 -8.52
N LEU A 209 0.94 -11.20 -7.52
CA LEU A 209 -0.40 -11.73 -7.29
C LEU A 209 -1.36 -11.33 -8.43
N ALA A 210 -1.30 -10.10 -8.92
CA ALA A 210 -2.07 -9.66 -10.07
C ALA A 210 -1.80 -10.53 -11.31
N ALA A 211 -0.54 -10.85 -11.59
CA ALA A 211 -0.15 -11.73 -12.68
C ALA A 211 -0.67 -13.17 -12.47
N LYS A 212 -0.57 -13.73 -11.25
CA LYS A 212 -1.13 -15.06 -10.90
C LYS A 212 -2.65 -15.12 -11.12
N LEU A 213 -3.38 -14.08 -10.72
CA LEU A 213 -4.82 -13.96 -10.88
C LEU A 213 -5.25 -13.57 -12.30
N SER A 214 -4.32 -13.43 -13.24
CA SER A 214 -4.59 -12.97 -14.60
C SER A 214 -5.18 -11.55 -14.69
N HIS A 215 -4.95 -10.72 -13.68
CA HIS A 215 -5.30 -9.30 -13.76
C HIS A 215 -4.40 -8.57 -14.76
N GLU A 216 -4.94 -7.51 -15.35
CA GLU A 216 -4.21 -6.72 -16.34
C GLU A 216 -3.39 -5.60 -15.71
N ARG A 217 -3.73 -5.17 -14.48
CA ARG A 217 -3.07 -4.08 -13.75
C ARG A 217 -3.24 -4.18 -12.23
N VAL A 218 -2.47 -3.37 -11.52
CA VAL A 218 -2.70 -2.94 -10.15
C VAL A 218 -3.06 -1.45 -10.13
N TYR A 219 -3.70 -0.97 -9.06
CA TYR A 219 -4.21 0.39 -8.99
C TYR A 219 -3.45 1.20 -7.94
N PRO A 220 -2.71 2.24 -8.34
CA PRO A 220 -2.06 3.15 -7.41
C PRO A 220 -3.09 4.02 -6.70
N VAL A 221 -3.02 4.11 -5.37
CA VAL A 221 -4.01 4.85 -4.54
C VAL A 221 -3.38 5.85 -3.57
N ASP A 222 -2.06 5.98 -3.54
CA ASP A 222 -1.39 6.98 -2.73
C ASP A 222 -1.71 8.41 -3.19
N ASP A 223 -1.58 9.38 -2.29
CA ASP A 223 -1.86 10.78 -2.58
C ASP A 223 -0.93 11.73 -1.82
N HIS A 224 -0.15 12.49 -2.58
CA HIS A 224 0.70 13.57 -2.08
C HIS A 224 0.20 14.96 -2.50
N THR A 225 -0.97 15.06 -3.14
CA THR A 225 -1.58 16.38 -3.44
C THR A 225 -2.15 17.04 -2.17
N GLY A 226 -2.31 16.25 -1.09
CA GLY A 226 -2.74 16.68 0.23
C GLY A 226 -1.66 17.25 1.13
N ASP A 227 -0.37 17.16 0.77
CA ASP A 227 0.77 17.51 1.62
C ASP A 227 0.73 18.97 2.08
N ARG A 228 0.11 19.85 1.29
CA ARG A 228 -0.12 21.27 1.67
C ARG A 228 -0.95 21.44 2.95
N ALA A 229 -1.64 20.42 3.42
CA ALA A 229 -2.33 20.45 4.72
C ALA A 229 -1.37 20.66 5.90
N THR A 230 -0.10 20.32 5.76
CA THR A 230 0.97 20.65 6.71
C THR A 230 1.08 22.18 6.92
N GLY A 231 0.76 22.97 5.89
CA GLY A 231 1.03 24.42 5.87
C GLY A 231 2.53 24.71 5.76
N PRO A 232 2.93 25.98 5.87
CA PRO A 232 4.36 26.35 5.83
C PRO A 232 5.15 25.68 6.96
N VAL A 233 6.33 25.13 6.64
CA VAL A 233 7.22 24.46 7.58
C VAL A 233 8.56 25.20 7.62
N ASP A 234 9.07 25.43 8.83
CA ASP A 234 10.47 25.73 9.10
C ASP A 234 11.10 24.46 9.70
N ASP A 235 11.91 23.77 8.93
CA ASP A 235 12.48 22.47 9.30
C ASP A 235 13.30 22.56 10.60
N LYS A 236 13.94 23.71 10.86
CA LYS A 236 14.74 23.92 12.08
C LYS A 236 13.88 23.90 13.37
N LEU A 237 12.59 24.24 13.25
CA LEU A 237 11.64 24.21 14.36
C LEU A 237 10.79 22.94 14.33
N TYR A 238 10.48 22.45 13.15
CA TYR A 238 9.62 21.29 12.92
C TYR A 238 10.29 19.98 13.34
N ASP A 239 11.47 19.68 12.78
CA ASP A 239 12.14 18.41 12.98
C ASP A 239 12.46 18.08 14.45
N PRO A 240 12.97 19.03 15.28
CA PRO A 240 13.20 18.73 16.68
C PRO A 240 11.95 18.38 17.47
N GLU A 241 10.80 19.01 17.17
CA GLU A 241 9.53 18.69 17.85
C GLU A 241 8.99 17.32 17.41
N ILE A 242 9.09 16.99 16.12
CA ILE A 242 8.71 15.66 15.59
C ILE A 242 9.56 14.57 16.23
N MET A 243 10.88 14.75 16.23
CA MET A 243 11.81 13.77 16.81
C MET A 243 11.60 13.57 18.30
N ALA A 244 11.34 14.65 19.04
CA ALA A 244 11.04 14.58 20.47
C ALA A 244 9.73 13.83 20.76
N ALA A 245 8.71 13.95 19.91
CA ALA A 245 7.47 13.20 20.06
C ALA A 245 7.65 11.70 19.73
N TRP A 246 8.51 11.35 18.78
CA TRP A 246 8.82 9.97 18.43
C TRP A 246 9.74 9.26 19.44
N ASP A 247 10.39 9.98 20.34
CA ASP A 247 11.17 9.40 21.43
C ASP A 247 10.26 8.98 22.58
N ASN A 248 9.54 7.88 22.39
CA ASN A 248 8.58 7.37 23.37
C ASN A 248 8.59 5.82 23.43
N GLU A 249 8.03 5.30 24.52
CA GLU A 249 8.00 3.86 24.81
C GLU A 249 7.37 3.02 23.69
N PHE A 250 6.28 3.46 23.08
CA PHE A 250 5.57 2.70 22.05
C PHE A 250 6.35 2.67 20.73
N ALA A 251 6.99 3.77 20.37
CA ALA A 251 7.88 3.83 19.21
C ALA A 251 9.10 2.91 19.40
N HIS A 252 9.67 2.87 20.61
CA HIS A 252 10.79 1.97 20.93
C HIS A 252 10.37 0.50 20.85
N LYS A 253 9.25 0.10 21.46
CA LYS A 253 8.74 -1.28 21.42
C LYS A 253 8.44 -1.72 19.98
N ARG A 254 7.84 -0.83 19.17
CA ARG A 254 7.58 -1.11 17.77
C ARG A 254 8.88 -1.34 16.99
N ARG A 255 9.90 -0.53 17.25
CA ARG A 255 11.21 -0.68 16.63
C ARG A 255 11.88 -1.99 17.01
N GLU A 256 11.85 -2.36 18.30
CA GLU A 256 12.38 -3.65 18.79
C GLU A 256 11.72 -4.85 18.09
N ALA A 257 10.40 -4.81 17.94
CA ALA A 257 9.65 -5.85 17.20
C ALA A 257 10.06 -5.90 15.72
N TYR A 258 10.18 -4.73 15.07
CA TYR A 258 10.62 -4.62 13.68
C TYR A 258 12.05 -5.15 13.48
N ASP A 259 12.98 -4.78 14.37
CA ASP A 259 14.37 -5.23 14.33
C ASP A 259 14.47 -6.75 14.55
N SER A 260 13.68 -7.30 15.49
CA SER A 260 13.60 -8.75 15.72
C SER A 260 13.17 -9.51 14.46
N TRP A 261 12.14 -9.03 13.74
CA TRP A 261 11.73 -9.62 12.46
C TRP A 261 12.81 -9.49 11.39
N ASN A 262 13.45 -8.33 11.28
CA ASN A 262 14.55 -8.11 10.33
C ASN A 262 15.74 -9.06 10.56
N GLU A 263 16.08 -9.33 11.82
CA GLU A 263 17.13 -10.32 12.14
C GLU A 263 16.70 -11.74 11.77
N ARG A 264 15.45 -12.14 12.04
CA ARG A 264 14.91 -13.44 11.61
C ARG A 264 14.90 -13.57 10.08
N VAL A 265 14.51 -12.52 9.37
CA VAL A 265 14.53 -12.49 7.89
C VAL A 265 15.92 -12.76 7.33
N LYS A 266 16.98 -12.23 8.00
CA LYS A 266 18.38 -12.38 7.55
C LYS A 266 18.99 -13.72 7.97
N SER A 267 18.67 -14.20 9.16
CA SER A 267 19.38 -15.32 9.79
C SER A 267 18.65 -16.67 9.67
N ASP A 268 17.35 -16.66 9.47
CA ASP A 268 16.51 -17.85 9.44
C ASP A 268 15.92 -18.05 8.03
N PRO A 269 16.48 -18.97 7.22
CA PRO A 269 15.96 -19.25 5.88
C PRO A 269 14.55 -19.89 5.91
N ASP A 270 14.17 -20.53 7.03
CA ASP A 270 12.89 -21.21 7.21
C ASP A 270 11.85 -20.35 7.94
N MET A 271 12.15 -19.07 8.18
CA MET A 271 11.20 -18.14 8.82
C MET A 271 9.85 -18.16 8.11
N ASP A 272 8.78 -18.34 8.87
CA ASP A 272 7.41 -18.33 8.37
C ASP A 272 6.97 -16.90 8.02
N VAL A 273 6.78 -16.65 6.72
CA VAL A 273 6.31 -15.36 6.20
C VAL A 273 4.85 -15.09 6.61
N ILE A 274 4.03 -16.13 6.78
CA ILE A 274 2.64 -15.98 7.27
C ILE A 274 2.65 -15.49 8.72
N GLU A 275 3.49 -16.09 9.58
CA GLU A 275 3.66 -15.64 10.97
C GLU A 275 4.07 -14.17 11.02
N TRP A 276 5.08 -13.79 10.23
CA TRP A 276 5.54 -12.40 10.13
C TRP A 276 4.42 -11.44 9.72
N TYR A 277 3.69 -11.76 8.64
CA TYR A 277 2.60 -10.90 8.16
C TYR A 277 1.42 -10.86 9.13
N ARG A 278 1.10 -11.95 9.81
CA ARG A 278 0.08 -11.96 10.86
C ARG A 278 0.46 -11.06 12.03
N ALA A 279 1.72 -11.10 12.47
CA ALA A 279 2.23 -10.20 13.51
C ALA A 279 2.17 -8.73 13.07
N SER A 280 2.62 -8.43 11.86
CA SER A 280 2.59 -7.07 11.28
C SER A 280 1.17 -6.51 11.05
N ASN A 281 0.17 -7.38 11.04
CA ASN A 281 -1.25 -7.01 10.86
C ASN A 281 -2.08 -7.20 12.13
N ALA A 282 -1.46 -7.50 13.27
CA ALA A 282 -2.14 -7.64 14.53
C ALA A 282 -2.67 -6.29 15.05
N ALA A 283 -3.79 -6.32 15.79
CA ALA A 283 -4.34 -5.12 16.40
C ALA A 283 -3.35 -4.44 17.37
N GLU A 284 -2.47 -5.21 18.00
CA GLU A 284 -1.42 -4.70 18.88
C GLU A 284 -0.39 -3.87 18.11
N GLU A 285 0.08 -4.35 16.94
CA GLU A 285 0.97 -3.57 16.07
C GLU A 285 0.33 -2.25 15.65
N ALA A 286 -0.94 -2.27 15.26
CA ALA A 286 -1.69 -1.05 14.94
C ALA A 286 -1.75 -0.06 16.12
N ARG A 287 -1.93 -0.58 17.36
CA ARG A 287 -1.91 0.25 18.58
C ARG A 287 -0.53 0.87 18.83
N PHE A 288 0.55 0.09 18.68
CA PHE A 288 1.91 0.61 18.82
C PHE A 288 2.23 1.63 17.73
N ALA A 289 1.85 1.38 16.49
CA ALA A 289 2.02 2.33 15.39
C ALA A 289 1.33 3.66 15.69
N VAL A 290 0.06 3.61 16.09
CA VAL A 290 -0.72 4.82 16.37
C VAL A 290 -0.23 5.51 17.65
N ALA A 291 0.00 4.80 18.74
CA ALA A 291 0.44 5.40 20.00
C ALA A 291 1.87 5.98 19.91
N GLY A 292 2.77 5.27 19.23
CA GLY A 292 4.18 5.67 19.11
C GLY A 292 4.43 6.81 18.13
N ASP A 293 3.56 6.99 17.14
CA ASP A 293 3.71 8.01 16.11
C ASP A 293 2.55 9.04 16.20
N PHE A 294 1.42 8.76 15.60
CA PHE A 294 0.33 9.74 15.40
C PHE A 294 -0.28 10.21 16.72
N GLY A 295 -0.44 9.32 17.69
CA GLY A 295 -0.91 9.67 19.04
C GLY A 295 0.08 10.53 19.80
N ALA A 296 1.37 10.22 19.68
CA ALA A 296 2.44 11.03 20.26
C ALA A 296 2.45 12.44 19.66
N GLN A 297 2.34 12.55 18.34
CA GLN A 297 2.25 13.84 17.64
C GLN A 297 0.98 14.61 18.02
N ALA A 298 -0.17 13.91 18.17
CA ALA A 298 -1.42 14.53 18.63
C ALA A 298 -1.30 15.12 20.03
N GLY A 299 -0.58 14.44 20.92
CA GLY A 299 -0.34 14.85 22.31
C GLY A 299 0.80 15.88 22.47
N ALA A 300 1.62 16.08 21.44
CA ALA A 300 2.79 16.95 21.51
C ALA A 300 2.41 18.42 21.81
N LYS A 301 3.18 19.04 22.74
CA LYS A 301 2.95 20.41 23.21
C LYS A 301 4.06 21.39 22.80
N GLY A 302 4.84 21.05 21.78
CA GLY A 302 5.89 21.90 21.25
C GLY A 302 5.34 23.27 20.80
N PRO A 303 6.06 24.37 21.06
CA PRO A 303 5.59 25.72 20.78
C PRO A 303 5.40 26.02 19.29
N TYR A 304 6.14 25.33 18.40
CA TYR A 304 5.96 25.47 16.95
C TYR A 304 4.71 24.73 16.45
N GLY A 305 4.27 23.70 17.17
CA GLY A 305 3.07 22.93 16.82
C GLY A 305 3.30 21.94 15.69
N ALA A 306 4.50 21.38 15.57
CA ALA A 306 4.87 20.41 14.53
C ALA A 306 3.93 19.20 14.50
N GLY A 307 3.57 18.64 15.64
CA GLY A 307 2.65 17.50 15.73
C GLY A 307 1.27 17.76 15.12
N ARG A 308 0.71 18.98 15.28
CA ARG A 308 -0.56 19.34 14.63
C ARG A 308 -0.43 19.46 13.11
N LYS A 309 0.70 19.98 12.64
CA LYS A 309 1.02 20.07 11.20
C LYS A 309 1.16 18.68 10.59
N TYR A 310 1.89 17.80 11.28
CA TYR A 310 2.06 16.40 10.89
C TYR A 310 0.72 15.65 10.78
N LEU A 311 -0.15 15.80 11.80
CA LEU A 311 -1.48 15.17 11.76
C LEU A 311 -2.36 15.71 10.63
N ALA A 312 -2.32 17.02 10.36
CA ALA A 312 -3.10 17.62 9.27
C ALA A 312 -2.70 16.99 7.91
N TYR A 313 -1.40 16.80 7.69
CA TYR A 313 -0.87 16.06 6.54
C TYR A 313 -1.35 14.60 6.53
N TRP A 314 -1.08 13.87 7.60
CA TRP A 314 -1.34 12.45 7.68
C TRP A 314 -2.82 12.10 7.50
N GLU A 315 -3.71 12.79 8.22
CA GLU A 315 -5.15 12.59 8.10
C GLU A 315 -5.66 12.92 6.68
N THR A 316 -5.18 14.03 6.09
CA THR A 316 -5.57 14.43 4.74
C THR A 316 -5.12 13.39 3.71
N ARG A 317 -3.86 12.92 3.79
CA ARG A 317 -3.33 11.88 2.90
C ARG A 317 -4.16 10.60 3.00
N ASN A 318 -4.39 10.09 4.22
CA ASN A 318 -5.17 8.86 4.41
C ASN A 318 -6.63 8.99 3.93
N MET A 319 -7.29 10.12 4.15
CA MET A 319 -8.64 10.35 3.63
C MET A 319 -8.68 10.33 2.10
N ARG A 320 -7.69 10.92 1.44
CA ARG A 320 -7.57 10.88 -0.03
C ARG A 320 -7.29 9.48 -0.54
N MET A 321 -6.36 8.76 0.09
CA MET A 321 -6.07 7.36 -0.24
C MET A 321 -7.32 6.49 -0.06
N ALA A 322 -8.10 6.69 1.01
CA ALA A 322 -9.36 5.98 1.21
C ALA A 322 -10.38 6.30 0.09
N ALA A 323 -10.49 7.56 -0.34
CA ALA A 323 -11.34 7.93 -1.47
C ALA A 323 -10.88 7.27 -2.78
N ASN A 324 -9.57 7.23 -3.05
CA ASN A 324 -9.01 6.54 -4.21
C ASN A 324 -9.30 5.02 -4.18
N ILE A 325 -9.20 4.38 -3.01
CA ILE A 325 -9.59 2.97 -2.86
C ILE A 325 -11.08 2.80 -3.15
N ARG A 326 -11.91 3.72 -2.65
CA ARG A 326 -13.37 3.66 -2.86
C ARG A 326 -13.74 3.76 -4.34
N GLU A 327 -13.02 4.58 -5.09
CA GLU A 327 -13.19 4.70 -6.54
C GLU A 327 -12.83 3.37 -7.25
N VAL A 328 -11.70 2.78 -6.92
CA VAL A 328 -11.26 1.48 -7.47
C VAL A 328 -12.24 0.35 -7.10
N LEU A 329 -12.75 0.35 -5.87
CA LEU A 329 -13.68 -0.68 -5.39
C LEU A 329 -14.93 -0.77 -6.27
N GLY A 330 -15.46 0.37 -6.72
CA GLY A 330 -16.67 0.43 -7.53
C GLY A 330 -17.91 -0.05 -6.76
N PRO A 331 -18.96 -0.48 -7.48
CA PRO A 331 -20.25 -0.82 -6.87
C PRO A 331 -20.29 -2.22 -6.23
N LYS A 332 -19.39 -3.12 -6.61
CA LYS A 332 -19.30 -4.49 -6.09
C LYS A 332 -17.93 -5.08 -6.39
N GLY A 333 -17.41 -5.88 -5.47
CA GLY A 333 -16.18 -6.64 -5.67
C GLY A 333 -15.39 -6.83 -4.38
N ARG A 334 -14.28 -7.55 -4.53
CA ARG A 334 -13.25 -7.75 -3.50
C ARG A 334 -12.01 -6.97 -3.87
N VAL A 335 -11.56 -6.09 -2.99
CA VAL A 335 -10.32 -5.32 -3.18
C VAL A 335 -9.31 -5.72 -2.12
N LEU A 336 -8.11 -6.06 -2.56
CA LEU A 336 -6.93 -6.19 -1.71
C LEU A 336 -6.16 -4.87 -1.74
N ALA A 337 -5.99 -4.23 -0.59
CA ALA A 337 -5.13 -3.06 -0.43
C ALA A 337 -3.79 -3.48 0.20
N ILE A 338 -2.69 -3.22 -0.49
CA ILE A 338 -1.32 -3.46 -0.03
C ILE A 338 -0.70 -2.11 0.30
N VAL A 339 -0.38 -1.89 1.58
CA VAL A 339 0.01 -0.58 2.10
C VAL A 339 0.94 -0.71 3.30
N GLY A 340 1.75 0.29 3.58
CA GLY A 340 2.52 0.36 4.82
C GLY A 340 1.62 0.18 6.05
N SER A 341 2.05 -0.65 7.02
CA SER A 341 1.22 -1.07 8.16
C SER A 341 0.63 0.10 8.97
N SER A 342 1.28 1.26 8.95
CA SER A 342 0.80 2.47 9.64
C SER A 342 -0.47 3.08 9.02
N HIS A 343 -0.72 2.85 7.73
CA HIS A 343 -1.94 3.31 7.04
C HIS A 343 -3.15 2.41 7.28
N LYS A 344 -2.91 1.11 7.57
CA LYS A 344 -3.98 0.11 7.72
C LYS A 344 -5.10 0.56 8.67
N PRO A 345 -4.85 0.99 9.93
CA PRO A 345 -5.92 1.38 10.84
C PRO A 345 -6.72 2.59 10.33
N TYR A 346 -6.10 3.48 9.56
CA TYR A 346 -6.78 4.63 8.94
C TYR A 346 -7.68 4.21 7.78
N TYR A 347 -7.23 3.28 6.92
CA TYR A 347 -8.05 2.74 5.85
C TYR A 347 -9.27 2.01 6.40
N GLU A 348 -9.07 1.14 7.38
CA GLU A 348 -10.16 0.40 8.03
C GLU A 348 -11.14 1.35 8.73
N ARG A 349 -10.65 2.41 9.37
CA ARG A 349 -11.48 3.43 10.01
C ARG A 349 -12.31 4.21 8.99
N TYR A 350 -11.69 4.75 7.93
CA TYR A 350 -12.38 5.63 7.00
C TYR A 350 -13.31 4.88 6.06
N LEU A 351 -12.92 3.70 5.63
CA LEU A 351 -13.71 2.87 4.72
C LEU A 351 -14.73 2.03 5.48
N GLY A 352 -14.44 1.61 6.71
CA GLY A 352 -15.35 0.82 7.53
C GLY A 352 -16.63 1.55 7.96
N VAL A 353 -16.69 2.88 7.81
CA VAL A 353 -17.91 3.69 8.04
C VAL A 353 -18.75 3.87 6.78
N THR A 354 -18.34 3.35 5.62
CA THR A 354 -19.13 3.40 4.39
C THR A 354 -20.18 2.29 4.39
N SER A 355 -21.40 2.61 3.97
CA SER A 355 -22.57 1.75 4.15
C SER A 355 -22.51 0.43 3.40
N ASP A 356 -21.90 0.43 2.21
CA ASP A 356 -21.90 -0.67 1.25
C ASP A 356 -20.60 -1.48 1.22
N LEU A 357 -19.73 -1.26 2.21
CA LEU A 357 -18.43 -1.91 2.32
C LEU A 357 -18.35 -2.76 3.59
N GLU A 358 -17.62 -3.85 3.50
CA GLU A 358 -17.23 -4.72 4.60
C GLU A 358 -15.70 -4.83 4.66
N ILE A 359 -15.13 -4.53 5.82
CA ILE A 359 -13.72 -4.78 6.10
C ILE A 359 -13.54 -6.24 6.48
N VAL A 360 -12.69 -6.95 5.74
CA VAL A 360 -12.33 -8.34 6.02
C VAL A 360 -11.06 -8.35 6.88
N ASP A 361 -11.06 -9.10 7.97
CA ASP A 361 -9.86 -9.25 8.80
C ASP A 361 -8.81 -10.08 8.05
N VAL A 362 -7.66 -9.45 7.75
CA VAL A 362 -6.56 -10.11 7.04
C VAL A 362 -6.01 -11.30 7.83
N ASN A 363 -6.02 -11.26 9.17
CA ASN A 363 -5.52 -12.34 9.99
C ASN A 363 -6.42 -13.58 9.95
N GLU A 364 -7.72 -13.43 9.65
CA GLU A 364 -8.59 -14.58 9.37
C GLU A 364 -8.25 -15.20 8.01
N VAL A 365 -7.97 -14.39 6.98
CA VAL A 365 -7.55 -14.89 5.66
C VAL A 365 -6.20 -15.60 5.72
N LEU A 366 -5.27 -15.09 6.53
CA LEU A 366 -3.93 -15.66 6.68
C LEU A 366 -3.86 -16.85 7.65
N LYS A 367 -4.94 -17.20 8.38
CA LYS A 367 -4.94 -18.39 9.23
C LYS A 367 -4.59 -19.65 8.43
N ALA A 368 -3.73 -20.49 9.02
CA ALA A 368 -3.45 -21.80 8.48
C ALA A 368 -4.68 -22.71 8.67
N GLU A 369 -5.11 -23.37 7.63
CA GLU A 369 -5.75 -24.67 7.69
C GLU A 369 -4.74 -25.72 7.31
#